data_6bd891d7643444e2a67c2113ef2dffc7
#
_entry.id   6bd891d7643444e2a67c2113ef2dffc7
#
_cell.length_a   1.000
_cell.length_b   1.000
_cell.length_c   1.000
_cell.angle_alpha   90.00
_cell.angle_beta   90.00
_cell.angle_gamma   90.00
#
_symmetry.space_group_name_H-M   'P 1'
#
loop_
_entity.id
_entity.type
_entity.pdbx_description
1 polymer ?
#
loop_
_entity_poly.entity_id
_entity_poly.type
_entity_poly.pdbx_seq_one_letter_code
_entity_poly.pdbx_strand_id
1 'polypeptide(L)'
;VGAATTNSMESGEHVAGFLPYEYYSDLKIEGKPVYAQAKLTANISGKYGIFYNNFMLGGEWSTKGNEGKGKSFDPNNPPIQNIRPRSFKDIPYINEYSGFIEDKVKIEIGKRSIELSAGSRFTKIDTKGADFDVIVDPRFNARVTLLENRWNKKGWESLSIRVGWGIQHKMPTLAYLYPDPAYIDKASFSFKDDANDHKLAVITTNVFETDNDH
;
A
#
# COMPACT_ATOMS: atom_id res chain seq x y z
N VAL A 1 42.04 -2.70 4.32
CA VAL A 1 41.40 -3.12 5.58
C VAL A 1 39.98 -2.62 5.50
N GLY A 2 39.06 -3.53 5.15
CA GLY A 2 37.66 -3.18 5.00
C GLY A 2 37.03 -2.81 6.34
N ALA A 3 36.12 -1.84 6.32
CA ALA A 3 35.32 -1.54 7.48
C ALA A 3 34.46 -2.76 7.83
N ALA A 4 34.54 -3.20 9.07
CA ALA A 4 33.68 -4.27 9.55
C ALA A 4 32.31 -3.68 9.84
N THR A 5 31.32 -4.00 9.04
CA THR A 5 29.93 -3.76 9.37
C THR A 5 29.33 -5.05 9.85
N THR A 6 28.83 -5.08 11.04
CA THR A 6 28.00 -6.16 11.54
C THR A 6 26.55 -5.77 11.37
N ASN A 7 25.78 -6.62 10.70
CA ASN A 7 24.36 -6.40 10.41
C ASN A 7 23.45 -6.73 11.61
N SER A 8 24.03 -7.17 12.72
CA SER A 8 23.28 -7.52 13.94
C SER A 8 24.03 -6.97 15.14
N MET A 9 23.91 -5.67 15.35
CA MET A 9 24.44 -5.07 16.56
C MET A 9 23.32 -4.93 17.57
N GLU A 10 23.54 -5.45 18.74
CA GLU A 10 22.71 -5.13 19.88
C GLU A 10 22.94 -3.67 20.31
N SER A 11 21.96 -3.08 20.96
CA SER A 11 22.07 -1.72 21.48
C SER A 11 23.28 -1.59 22.42
N GLY A 12 24.20 -0.69 22.08
CA GLY A 12 25.42 -0.45 22.85
C GLY A 12 26.70 -1.11 22.32
N GLU A 13 26.63 -1.89 21.24
CA GLU A 13 27.85 -2.41 20.59
C GLU A 13 28.63 -1.29 19.89
N HIS A 14 29.94 -1.38 19.96
CA HIS A 14 30.86 -0.43 19.35
C HIS A 14 31.67 -1.10 18.26
N VAL A 15 31.71 -0.51 17.08
CA VAL A 15 32.57 -0.94 15.97
C VAL A 15 33.55 0.14 15.60
N ALA A 16 34.82 -0.22 15.53
CA ALA A 16 35.87 0.64 14.98
C ALA A 16 36.10 0.30 13.50
N GLY A 17 36.07 1.29 12.63
CA GLY A 17 36.29 1.10 11.20
C GLY A 17 36.60 2.41 10.47
N PHE A 18 37.04 2.27 9.22
CA PHE A 18 37.21 3.40 8.33
C PHE A 18 35.87 3.78 7.74
N LEU A 19 35.53 5.07 7.78
CA LEU A 19 34.32 5.60 7.18
C LEU A 19 34.63 6.06 5.75
N PRO A 20 33.97 5.52 4.72
CA PRO A 20 34.13 5.99 3.36
C PRO A 20 33.66 7.45 3.21
N TYR A 21 34.34 8.18 2.35
CA TYR A 21 34.07 9.62 2.18
C TYR A 21 32.79 9.88 1.37
N GLU A 22 32.45 8.99 0.42
CA GLU A 22 31.29 9.12 -0.47
C GLU A 22 30.23 8.06 -0.13
N TYR A 23 29.19 8.50 0.53
CA TYR A 23 28.22 7.67 1.19
C TYR A 23 27.15 7.06 0.30
N TYR A 24 26.77 7.72 -0.78
CA TYR A 24 25.64 7.28 -1.61
C TYR A 24 26.03 6.57 -2.90
N SER A 25 27.30 6.57 -3.28
CA SER A 25 27.76 6.06 -4.56
C SER A 25 27.54 4.57 -4.75
N ASP A 26 27.49 3.79 -3.66
CA ASP A 26 27.44 2.32 -3.71
C ASP A 26 26.10 1.73 -3.30
N LEU A 27 25.11 2.58 -3.00
CA LEU A 27 23.75 2.11 -2.72
C LEU A 27 23.08 1.60 -4.00
N LYS A 28 22.71 0.33 -4.01
CA LYS A 28 21.91 -0.30 -5.05
C LYS A 28 20.55 -0.71 -4.49
N ILE A 29 19.48 -0.33 -5.19
CA ILE A 29 18.12 -0.69 -4.83
C ILE A 29 17.52 -1.49 -6.00
N GLU A 30 17.24 -2.76 -5.76
CA GLU A 30 16.63 -3.65 -6.73
C GLU A 30 15.24 -4.10 -6.24
N GLY A 31 14.18 -3.59 -6.86
CA GLY A 31 12.81 -3.98 -6.62
C GLY A 31 12.31 -4.93 -7.72
N LYS A 32 11.57 -5.96 -7.32
CA LYS A 32 10.83 -6.85 -8.22
C LYS A 32 9.42 -7.03 -7.66
N PRO A 33 8.52 -6.04 -7.87
CA PRO A 33 7.17 -6.12 -7.35
C PRO A 33 6.40 -7.26 -8.00
N VAL A 34 5.61 -7.95 -7.18
CA VAL A 34 4.72 -9.03 -7.60
C VAL A 34 3.30 -8.61 -7.23
N TYR A 35 2.39 -8.75 -8.19
CA TYR A 35 0.97 -8.54 -7.99
C TYR A 35 0.18 -9.61 -8.73
N ALA A 36 -0.79 -10.20 -8.05
CA ALA A 36 -1.77 -11.07 -8.66
C ALA A 36 -3.16 -10.73 -8.13
N GLN A 37 -4.18 -10.92 -8.97
CA GLN A 37 -5.56 -10.65 -8.63
C GLN A 37 -6.48 -11.65 -9.32
N ALA A 38 -7.50 -12.11 -8.60
CA ALA A 38 -8.61 -12.87 -9.15
C ALA A 38 -9.92 -12.26 -8.67
N LYS A 39 -10.89 -12.11 -9.59
CA LYS A 39 -12.21 -11.53 -9.31
C LYS A 39 -13.30 -12.35 -9.95
N LEU A 40 -14.34 -12.66 -9.18
CA LEU A 40 -15.57 -13.27 -9.65
C LEU A 40 -16.73 -12.32 -9.36
N THR A 41 -17.60 -12.15 -10.35
CA THR A 41 -18.79 -11.30 -10.22
C THR A 41 -19.98 -11.99 -10.84
N ALA A 42 -21.09 -12.01 -10.12
CA ALA A 42 -22.38 -12.47 -10.61
C ALA A 42 -23.35 -11.28 -10.66
N ASN A 43 -24.07 -11.14 -11.77
CA ASN A 43 -25.11 -10.12 -11.97
C ASN A 43 -26.43 -10.81 -12.26
N ILE A 44 -27.45 -10.46 -11.51
CA ILE A 44 -28.82 -10.96 -11.66
C ILE A 44 -29.68 -9.74 -11.97
N SER A 45 -30.24 -9.70 -13.18
CA SER A 45 -31.07 -8.57 -13.62
C SER A 45 -32.49 -9.02 -13.91
N GLY A 46 -33.46 -8.21 -13.54
CA GLY A 46 -34.86 -8.46 -13.77
C GLY A 46 -35.60 -7.17 -14.14
N LYS A 47 -36.71 -7.33 -14.89
CA LYS A 47 -37.64 -6.26 -15.21
C LYS A 47 -39.06 -6.66 -14.82
N TYR A 48 -39.68 -5.80 -14.01
CA TYR A 48 -41.07 -6.00 -13.54
C TYR A 48 -41.85 -4.70 -13.80
N GLY A 49 -42.52 -4.64 -14.94
CA GLY A 49 -43.27 -3.45 -15.35
C GLY A 49 -42.30 -2.24 -15.54
N ILE A 50 -42.47 -1.20 -14.71
CA ILE A 50 -41.66 0.00 -14.71
C ILE A 50 -40.38 -0.13 -13.87
N PHE A 51 -40.17 -1.25 -13.15
CA PHE A 51 -39.03 -1.50 -12.27
C PHE A 51 -37.99 -2.33 -13.00
N TYR A 52 -36.76 -1.87 -12.98
CA TYR A 52 -35.55 -2.61 -13.37
C TYR A 52 -34.73 -2.83 -12.13
N ASN A 53 -34.40 -4.06 -11.84
CA ASN A 53 -33.49 -4.42 -10.76
C ASN A 53 -32.22 -5.04 -11.32
N ASN A 54 -31.08 -4.68 -10.75
CA ASN A 54 -29.81 -5.32 -11.02
C ASN A 54 -29.10 -5.57 -9.68
N PHE A 55 -29.09 -6.83 -9.30
CA PHE A 55 -28.38 -7.29 -8.12
C PHE A 55 -27.03 -7.84 -8.52
N MET A 56 -25.97 -7.34 -7.88
CA MET A 56 -24.59 -7.74 -8.12
C MET A 56 -23.99 -8.26 -6.82
N LEU A 57 -23.33 -9.41 -6.90
CA LEU A 57 -22.49 -9.92 -5.82
C LEU A 57 -21.18 -10.44 -6.41
N GLY A 58 -20.12 -10.44 -5.60
CA GLY A 58 -18.85 -10.96 -6.04
C GLY A 58 -17.83 -11.07 -4.94
N GLY A 59 -16.71 -11.70 -5.32
CA GLY A 59 -15.53 -11.85 -4.50
C GLY A 59 -14.29 -11.47 -5.29
N GLU A 60 -13.30 -11.02 -4.58
CA GLU A 60 -12.00 -10.60 -5.13
C GLU A 60 -10.91 -11.03 -4.17
N TRP A 61 -9.86 -11.61 -4.71
CA TRP A 61 -8.61 -11.87 -4.02
C TRP A 61 -7.49 -11.13 -4.73
N SER A 62 -6.61 -10.51 -3.98
CA SER A 62 -5.37 -9.97 -4.51
C SER A 62 -4.20 -10.24 -3.57
N THR A 63 -3.01 -10.36 -4.15
CA THR A 63 -1.77 -10.50 -3.40
C THR A 63 -0.73 -9.52 -3.91
N LYS A 64 0.04 -8.95 -2.99
CA LYS A 64 1.09 -7.97 -3.28
C LYS A 64 2.34 -8.32 -2.50
N GLY A 65 3.48 -8.28 -3.16
CA GLY A 65 4.78 -8.56 -2.55
C GLY A 65 5.93 -8.00 -3.37
N ASN A 66 7.15 -8.28 -2.94
CA ASN A 66 8.35 -7.85 -3.66
C ASN A 66 9.46 -8.91 -3.54
N GLU A 67 9.88 -9.45 -4.66
CA GLU A 67 10.94 -10.47 -4.80
C GLU A 67 12.32 -9.87 -5.12
N GLY A 68 12.46 -8.56 -5.00
CA GLY A 68 13.71 -7.86 -5.26
C GLY A 68 14.76 -8.11 -4.18
N LYS A 69 16.03 -7.91 -4.53
CA LYS A 69 17.14 -7.99 -3.57
C LYS A 69 17.12 -6.87 -2.54
N GLY A 70 16.33 -5.81 -2.79
CA GLY A 70 16.19 -4.69 -1.88
C GLY A 70 17.37 -3.74 -1.92
N LYS A 71 17.74 -3.24 -0.73
CA LYS A 71 18.86 -2.34 -0.54
C LYS A 71 20.14 -3.14 -0.33
N SER A 72 21.15 -2.92 -1.15
CA SER A 72 22.47 -3.55 -1.05
C SER A 72 23.58 -2.51 -1.22
N PHE A 73 24.74 -2.82 -0.69
CA PHE A 73 25.93 -1.98 -0.71
C PHE A 73 27.12 -2.80 -1.14
N ASP A 74 28.16 -2.12 -1.64
CA ASP A 74 29.45 -2.76 -1.87
C ASP A 74 30.07 -3.12 -0.50
N PRO A 75 30.52 -4.39 -0.29
CA PRO A 75 31.15 -4.79 0.95
C PRO A 75 32.42 -3.99 1.32
N ASN A 76 33.08 -3.40 0.31
CA ASN A 76 34.26 -2.57 0.52
C ASN A 76 33.92 -1.13 0.94
N ASN A 77 32.70 -0.70 0.63
CA ASN A 77 32.18 0.63 0.97
C ASN A 77 30.85 0.47 1.73
N PRO A 78 30.90 0.03 2.99
CA PRO A 78 29.70 -0.18 3.78
C PRO A 78 29.00 1.14 4.09
N PRO A 79 27.67 1.10 4.30
CA PRO A 79 26.91 2.30 4.59
C PRO A 79 27.34 2.94 5.90
N ILE A 80 27.42 4.25 5.88
CA ILE A 80 27.52 5.10 7.05
C ILE A 80 26.14 5.68 7.33
N GLN A 81 25.80 5.93 8.58
CA GLN A 81 24.52 6.47 9.01
C GLN A 81 23.35 5.45 8.85
N ASN A 82 22.16 5.94 8.87
CA ASN A 82 20.90 5.24 9.17
C ASN A 82 20.43 4.20 8.13
N ILE A 83 21.20 3.89 7.09
CA ILE A 83 20.78 2.97 6.03
C ILE A 83 21.51 1.64 6.18
N ARG A 84 20.76 0.53 6.19
CA ARG A 84 21.29 -0.83 6.24
C ARG A 84 20.78 -1.65 5.06
N PRO A 85 21.51 -2.72 4.67
CA PRO A 85 21.00 -3.68 3.71
C PRO A 85 19.68 -4.26 4.18
N ARG A 86 18.72 -4.40 3.26
CA ARG A 86 17.45 -5.06 3.54
C ARG A 86 16.95 -5.73 2.27
N SER A 87 16.70 -7.02 2.34
CA SER A 87 16.05 -7.75 1.26
C SER A 87 14.56 -7.46 1.23
N PHE A 88 14.00 -7.17 0.05
CA PHE A 88 12.55 -7.03 -0.08
C PHE A 88 11.82 -8.37 0.00
N LYS A 89 12.53 -9.49 -0.19
CA LYS A 89 11.98 -10.84 0.00
C LYS A 89 11.64 -11.16 1.45
N ASP A 90 12.28 -10.46 2.39
CA ASP A 90 12.02 -10.64 3.82
C ASP A 90 10.72 -9.97 4.26
N ILE A 91 10.16 -9.11 3.40
CA ILE A 91 8.88 -8.46 3.63
C ILE A 91 7.74 -9.43 3.24
N PRO A 92 6.84 -9.76 4.17
CA PRO A 92 5.74 -10.67 3.89
C PRO A 92 4.80 -10.15 2.79
N TYR A 93 4.17 -11.07 2.07
CA TYR A 93 3.11 -10.73 1.14
C TYR A 93 1.87 -10.26 1.89
N ILE A 94 1.15 -9.30 1.31
CA ILE A 94 -0.18 -8.91 1.74
C ILE A 94 -1.20 -9.60 0.85
N ASN A 95 -2.08 -10.39 1.45
CA ASN A 95 -3.25 -10.96 0.80
C ASN A 95 -4.49 -10.16 1.20
N GLU A 96 -5.28 -9.81 0.23
CA GLU A 96 -6.54 -9.09 0.41
C GLU A 96 -7.69 -9.94 -0.12
N TYR A 97 -8.65 -10.24 0.72
CA TYR A 97 -9.87 -10.97 0.39
C TYR A 97 -11.04 -10.02 0.53
N SER A 98 -11.80 -9.82 -0.53
CA SER A 98 -12.96 -8.94 -0.51
C SER A 98 -14.19 -9.65 -1.01
N GLY A 99 -15.31 -9.43 -0.33
CA GLY A 99 -16.64 -9.73 -0.82
C GLY A 99 -17.43 -8.45 -1.05
N PHE A 100 -18.28 -8.37 -2.03
CA PHE A 100 -19.12 -7.21 -2.27
C PHE A 100 -20.51 -7.60 -2.73
N ILE A 101 -21.45 -6.75 -2.35
CA ILE A 101 -22.86 -6.86 -2.72
C ILE A 101 -23.37 -5.47 -3.09
N GLU A 102 -24.14 -5.39 -4.16
CA GLU A 102 -24.79 -4.14 -4.59
C GLU A 102 -26.14 -4.46 -5.20
N ASP A 103 -27.15 -3.70 -4.83
CA ASP A 103 -28.46 -3.70 -5.47
C ASP A 103 -28.71 -2.34 -6.13
N LYS A 104 -29.15 -2.38 -7.36
CA LYS A 104 -29.49 -1.19 -8.16
C LYS A 104 -30.91 -1.33 -8.69
N VAL A 105 -31.75 -0.40 -8.28
CA VAL A 105 -33.14 -0.31 -8.75
C VAL A 105 -33.31 0.93 -9.63
N LYS A 106 -33.89 0.76 -10.79
CA LYS A 106 -34.29 1.85 -11.68
C LYS A 106 -35.79 1.80 -11.89
N ILE A 107 -36.45 2.93 -11.72
CA ILE A 107 -37.87 3.13 -11.94
C ILE A 107 -38.04 4.11 -13.11
N GLU A 108 -38.75 3.70 -14.16
CA GLU A 108 -39.00 4.55 -15.33
C GLU A 108 -40.47 4.99 -15.36
N ILE A 109 -40.70 6.30 -15.34
CA ILE A 109 -42.03 6.93 -15.38
C ILE A 109 -42.04 7.95 -16.53
N GLY A 110 -42.47 7.49 -17.70
CA GLY A 110 -42.47 8.29 -18.91
C GLY A 110 -41.08 8.76 -19.32
N LYS A 111 -40.85 10.10 -19.30
CA LYS A 111 -39.56 10.71 -19.63
C LYS A 111 -38.65 10.91 -18.38
N ARG A 112 -39.05 10.40 -17.25
CA ARG A 112 -38.33 10.55 -15.97
C ARG A 112 -37.86 9.20 -15.50
N SER A 113 -36.76 9.18 -14.78
CA SER A 113 -36.31 7.95 -14.11
C SER A 113 -35.69 8.26 -12.76
N ILE A 114 -35.83 7.32 -11.85
CA ILE A 114 -35.20 7.31 -10.55
C ILE A 114 -34.31 6.07 -10.50
N GLU A 115 -33.04 6.24 -10.21
CA GLU A 115 -32.08 5.16 -10.00
C GLU A 115 -31.57 5.24 -8.57
N LEU A 116 -31.67 4.14 -7.85
CA LEU A 116 -31.13 3.97 -6.49
C LEU A 116 -30.14 2.84 -6.53
N SER A 117 -29.00 2.99 -5.91
CA SER A 117 -28.10 1.88 -5.65
C SER A 117 -27.58 1.92 -4.22
N ALA A 118 -27.57 0.75 -3.59
CA ALA A 118 -27.01 0.53 -2.28
C ALA A 118 -26.12 -0.71 -2.31
N GLY A 119 -24.99 -0.65 -1.63
CA GLY A 119 -24.09 -1.78 -1.59
C GLY A 119 -23.07 -1.65 -0.47
N SER A 120 -22.33 -2.73 -0.26
CA SER A 120 -21.23 -2.76 0.69
C SER A 120 -20.12 -3.67 0.18
N ARG A 121 -18.88 -3.32 0.52
CA ARG A 121 -17.71 -4.15 0.34
C ARG A 121 -17.18 -4.53 1.72
N PHE A 122 -16.84 -5.79 1.88
CA PHE A 122 -16.23 -6.37 3.07
C PHE A 122 -14.82 -6.80 2.68
N THR A 123 -13.81 -6.31 3.40
CA THR A 123 -12.42 -6.63 3.06
C THR A 123 -11.69 -7.12 4.31
N LYS A 124 -11.01 -8.26 4.18
CA LYS A 124 -10.07 -8.81 5.18
C LYS A 124 -8.68 -8.76 4.58
N ILE A 125 -7.74 -8.23 5.35
CA ILE A 125 -6.31 -8.25 5.04
C ILE A 125 -5.69 -9.39 5.82
N ASP A 126 -4.86 -10.19 5.16
CA ASP A 126 -4.07 -11.26 5.75
C ASP A 126 -2.59 -11.01 5.41
N THR A 127 -1.79 -10.84 6.44
CA THR A 127 -0.34 -10.66 6.34
C THR A 127 0.32 -11.10 7.63
N LYS A 128 1.57 -11.53 7.55
CA LYS A 128 2.31 -12.02 8.73
C LYS A 128 2.56 -10.89 9.72
N GLY A 129 2.23 -11.12 10.99
CA GLY A 129 2.52 -10.19 12.09
C GLY A 129 1.53 -9.03 12.24
N ALA A 130 0.42 -9.04 11.51
CA ALA A 130 -0.68 -8.09 11.71
C ALA A 130 -2.02 -8.80 11.53
N ASP A 131 -2.94 -8.59 12.44
CA ASP A 131 -4.32 -9.06 12.34
C ASP A 131 -5.26 -7.86 12.21
N PHE A 132 -5.93 -7.77 11.08
CA PHE A 132 -6.87 -6.69 10.80
C PHE A 132 -8.29 -7.19 10.95
N ASP A 133 -9.14 -6.38 11.51
CA ASP A 133 -10.58 -6.62 11.49
C ASP A 133 -11.13 -6.53 10.06
N VAL A 134 -12.32 -7.09 9.88
CA VAL A 134 -13.04 -6.97 8.61
C VAL A 134 -13.46 -5.52 8.42
N ILE A 135 -12.96 -4.91 7.36
CA ILE A 135 -13.30 -3.55 6.95
C ILE A 135 -14.60 -3.58 6.16
N VAL A 136 -15.52 -2.67 6.47
CA VAL A 136 -16.83 -2.56 5.83
C VAL A 136 -16.97 -1.19 5.18
N ASP A 137 -17.15 -1.18 3.85
CA ASP A 137 -17.26 0.02 3.03
C ASP A 137 -18.67 0.13 2.42
N PRO A 138 -19.65 0.70 3.14
CA PRO A 138 -20.99 0.92 2.63
C PRO A 138 -21.02 2.09 1.64
N ARG A 139 -21.90 1.98 0.64
CA ARG A 139 -22.13 3.04 -0.34
C ARG A 139 -23.59 3.11 -0.74
N PHE A 140 -24.05 4.31 -0.99
CA PHE A 140 -25.39 4.61 -1.49
C PHE A 140 -25.32 5.67 -2.58
N ASN A 141 -26.08 5.50 -3.65
CA ASN A 141 -26.22 6.51 -4.70
C ASN A 141 -27.69 6.62 -5.10
N ALA A 142 -28.11 7.84 -5.35
CA ALA A 142 -29.40 8.15 -5.93
C ALA A 142 -29.22 9.08 -7.13
N ARG A 143 -29.95 8.80 -8.21
CA ARG A 143 -30.02 9.63 -9.40
C ARG A 143 -31.46 9.83 -9.79
N VAL A 144 -31.84 11.08 -9.99
CA VAL A 144 -33.15 11.45 -10.54
C VAL A 144 -32.95 12.12 -11.88
N THR A 145 -33.49 11.54 -12.94
CA THR A 145 -33.52 12.13 -14.27
C THR A 145 -34.87 12.85 -14.44
N LEU A 146 -34.82 14.17 -14.51
CA LEU A 146 -36.01 15.04 -14.60
C LEU A 146 -36.53 15.14 -16.04
N LEU A 147 -35.62 15.16 -17.01
CA LEU A 147 -35.91 15.24 -18.43
C LEU A 147 -34.95 14.33 -19.20
N GLU A 148 -35.50 13.51 -20.08
CA GLU A 148 -34.75 12.74 -21.07
C GLU A 148 -35.39 12.93 -22.43
N ASN A 149 -34.69 13.61 -23.34
CA ASN A 149 -35.20 13.94 -24.67
C ASN A 149 -34.58 12.97 -25.70
N ARG A 150 -35.20 11.80 -25.84
CA ARG A 150 -34.70 10.74 -26.75
C ARG A 150 -34.89 11.03 -28.24
N TRP A 151 -35.72 12.00 -28.63
CA TRP A 151 -36.19 12.14 -30.01
C TRP A 151 -35.92 13.48 -30.65
N ASN A 152 -35.49 14.52 -29.94
CA ASN A 152 -35.31 15.84 -30.51
C ASN A 152 -33.85 16.31 -30.42
N LYS A 153 -33.19 16.41 -31.56
CA LYS A 153 -31.77 16.82 -31.69
C LYS A 153 -31.49 18.29 -31.42
N LYS A 154 -32.50 19.07 -31.05
CA LYS A 154 -32.37 20.49 -30.73
C LYS A 154 -32.74 20.72 -29.27
N GLY A 155 -31.76 21.16 -28.46
CA GLY A 155 -31.97 21.55 -27.06
C GLY A 155 -31.30 20.58 -26.06
N TRP A 156 -31.72 20.65 -24.81
CA TRP A 156 -31.20 19.84 -23.72
C TRP A 156 -31.55 18.37 -23.90
N GLU A 157 -30.54 17.50 -23.93
CA GLU A 157 -30.73 16.07 -24.13
C GLU A 157 -31.17 15.35 -22.85
N SER A 158 -30.60 15.75 -21.71
CA SER A 158 -31.03 15.24 -20.40
C SER A 158 -30.69 16.21 -19.27
N LEU A 159 -31.51 16.18 -18.23
CA LEU A 159 -31.24 16.86 -16.95
C LEU A 159 -31.37 15.82 -15.82
N SER A 160 -30.30 15.61 -15.07
CA SER A 160 -30.32 14.70 -13.92
C SER A 160 -29.58 15.26 -12.72
N ILE A 161 -30.09 14.93 -11.55
CA ILE A 161 -29.47 15.21 -10.25
C ILE A 161 -28.95 13.90 -9.68
N ARG A 162 -27.74 13.89 -9.14
CA ARG A 162 -27.15 12.72 -8.50
C ARG A 162 -26.65 13.09 -7.10
N VAL A 163 -26.90 12.21 -6.14
CA VAL A 163 -26.40 12.28 -4.77
C VAL A 163 -25.72 10.94 -4.47
N GLY A 164 -24.58 10.98 -3.83
CA GLY A 164 -23.88 9.78 -3.38
C GLY A 164 -23.31 9.96 -1.97
N TRP A 165 -23.32 8.88 -1.22
CA TRP A 165 -22.71 8.79 0.09
C TRP A 165 -22.03 7.43 0.24
N GLY A 166 -20.89 7.41 0.93
CA GLY A 166 -20.19 6.17 1.22
C GLY A 166 -18.99 6.38 2.12
N ILE A 167 -18.53 5.29 2.69
CA ILE A 167 -17.30 5.20 3.46
C ILE A 167 -16.31 4.39 2.63
N GLN A 168 -15.08 4.84 2.56
CA GLN A 168 -13.99 4.11 1.91
C GLN A 168 -12.75 4.14 2.80
N HIS A 169 -12.25 2.98 3.11
CA HIS A 169 -10.98 2.82 3.83
C HIS A 169 -9.82 2.70 2.85
N LYS A 170 -8.72 3.34 3.19
CA LYS A 170 -7.47 3.20 2.45
C LYS A 170 -6.65 2.07 3.05
N MET A 171 -6.31 1.10 2.20
CA MET A 171 -5.45 0.00 2.61
C MET A 171 -4.02 0.46 2.90
N PRO A 172 -3.38 -0.05 3.96
CA PRO A 172 -1.98 0.22 4.24
C PRO A 172 -1.07 -0.34 3.13
N THR A 173 0.04 0.32 2.91
CA THR A 173 1.06 -0.15 1.97
C THR A 173 2.06 -1.08 2.68
N LEU A 174 2.78 -1.91 1.91
CA LEU A 174 3.86 -2.75 2.45
C LEU A 174 4.89 -1.96 3.26
N ALA A 175 5.28 -0.79 2.78
CA ALA A 175 6.25 0.06 3.47
C ALA A 175 5.72 0.64 4.80
N TYR A 176 4.40 0.78 4.92
CA TYR A 176 3.77 1.25 6.15
C TYR A 176 3.64 0.12 7.18
N LEU A 177 3.29 -1.09 6.73
CA LEU A 177 3.15 -2.25 7.61
C LEU A 177 4.51 -2.82 8.06
N TYR A 178 5.51 -2.73 7.19
CA TYR A 178 6.85 -3.26 7.44
C TYR A 178 7.90 -2.17 7.18
N PRO A 179 7.95 -1.13 8.03
CA PRO A 179 8.97 -0.09 7.90
C PRO A 179 10.37 -0.66 8.11
N ASP A 180 11.37 0.05 7.58
CA ASP A 180 12.76 -0.26 7.91
C ASP A 180 13.02 0.06 9.39
N PRO A 181 13.79 -0.75 10.10
CA PRO A 181 14.31 -0.37 11.41
C PRO A 181 15.07 0.97 11.32
N ALA A 182 14.91 1.81 12.32
CA ALA A 182 15.68 3.06 12.41
C ALA A 182 17.02 2.80 13.11
N TYR A 183 18.10 3.13 12.43
CA TYR A 183 19.47 3.02 12.96
C TYR A 183 20.00 4.40 13.27
N ILE A 184 20.49 4.62 14.48
CA ILE A 184 21.12 5.88 14.88
C ILE A 184 22.58 5.59 15.20
N ASP A 185 23.47 5.97 14.28
CA ASP A 185 24.91 5.85 14.43
C ASP A 185 25.47 7.11 15.08
N LYS A 186 26.15 6.95 16.19
CA LYS A 186 26.84 8.05 16.90
C LYS A 186 28.33 7.78 16.90
N ALA A 187 29.12 8.70 16.36
CA ALA A 187 30.55 8.64 16.50
C ALA A 187 30.95 8.98 17.95
N SER A 188 31.51 8.00 18.66
CA SER A 188 31.99 8.15 20.03
C SER A 188 33.43 8.71 20.06
N PHE A 189 34.20 8.38 19.03
CA PHE A 189 35.56 8.80 18.87
C PHE A 189 35.91 8.90 17.38
N SER A 190 36.66 9.94 17.00
CA SER A 190 37.14 10.06 15.62
C SER A 190 38.64 10.47 15.65
N PHE A 191 39.43 9.76 14.87
CA PHE A 191 40.82 10.04 14.67
C PHE A 191 41.11 10.27 13.19
N LYS A 192 41.86 11.31 12.87
CA LYS A 192 42.31 11.60 11.52
C LYS A 192 43.76 11.17 11.39
N ASP A 193 44.06 10.26 10.47
CA ASP A 193 45.42 9.94 10.08
C ASP A 193 45.90 10.94 9.04
N ASP A 194 46.87 11.78 9.43
CA ASP A 194 47.41 12.82 8.57
C ASP A 194 48.12 12.28 7.33
N ALA A 195 48.53 11.00 7.33
CA ALA A 195 49.28 10.41 6.23
C ALA A 195 48.41 9.98 5.02
N ASN A 196 47.12 9.63 5.24
CA ASN A 196 46.26 9.03 4.23
C ASN A 196 44.86 9.64 4.13
N ASP A 197 44.60 10.74 4.81
CA ASP A 197 43.27 11.40 4.90
C ASP A 197 42.10 10.46 5.31
N HIS A 198 42.40 9.34 5.95
CA HIS A 198 41.42 8.41 6.47
C HIS A 198 40.94 8.80 7.85
N LYS A 199 39.64 8.72 8.08
CA LYS A 199 39.07 8.92 9.42
C LYS A 199 38.77 7.55 10.03
N LEU A 200 39.36 7.28 11.17
CA LEU A 200 38.97 6.19 12.04
C LEU A 200 37.90 6.68 13.01
N ALA A 201 36.80 5.98 13.11
CA ALA A 201 35.76 6.33 14.06
C ALA A 201 35.31 5.10 14.83
N VAL A 202 34.98 5.29 16.07
CA VAL A 202 34.23 4.35 16.89
C VAL A 202 32.79 4.77 16.83
N ILE A 203 31.91 3.88 16.33
CA ILE A 203 30.50 4.17 16.11
C ILE A 203 29.70 3.30 17.06
N THR A 204 28.78 3.92 17.77
CA THR A 204 27.73 3.25 18.54
C THR A 204 26.45 3.32 17.75
N THR A 205 25.86 2.16 17.44
CA THR A 205 24.57 2.07 16.74
C THR A 205 23.46 1.72 17.72
N ASN A 206 22.43 2.54 17.77
CA ASN A 206 21.15 2.21 18.41
C ASN A 206 20.16 1.78 17.34
N VAL A 207 19.49 0.67 17.55
CA VAL A 207 18.48 0.12 16.64
C VAL A 207 17.11 0.31 17.28
N PHE A 208 16.17 0.90 16.51
CA PHE A 208 14.79 1.05 16.90
C PHE A 208 13.94 0.28 15.90
N GLU A 209 13.34 -0.80 16.35
CA GLU A 209 12.35 -1.53 15.58
C GLU A 209 10.96 -0.95 15.87
N THR A 210 10.14 -0.86 14.84
CA THR A 210 8.74 -0.49 15.01
C THR A 210 7.99 -1.75 15.41
N ASP A 211 7.43 -1.73 16.60
CA ASP A 211 6.49 -2.77 17.03
C ASP A 211 5.16 -2.53 16.31
N ASN A 212 4.77 -3.47 15.46
CA ASN A 212 3.53 -3.41 14.69
C ASN A 212 2.40 -4.17 15.39
N ASP A 213 2.33 -4.14 16.70
CA ASP A 213 1.17 -4.60 17.45
C ASP A 213 -0.03 -3.68 17.13
N HIS A 214 -0.80 -4.06 16.11
CA HIS A 214 -2.04 -3.40 15.68
C HIS A 214 -3.26 -4.26 16.04
#